data_9aca4e1004b309479ccbc314bcc755e1
#
_entry.id   9aca4e1004b309479ccbc314bcc755e1
#
_cell.length_a   1.000
_cell.length_b   1.000
_cell.length_c   1.000
_cell.angle_alpha   90.00
_cell.angle_beta   90.00
_cell.angle_gamma   90.00
#
_symmetry.space_group_name_H-M   'P 1'
#
loop_
_entity.id
_entity.type
_entity.pdbx_description
1 polymer ?
#
loop_
_entity_poly.entity_id
_entity_poly.type
_entity_poly.pdbx_seq_one_letter_code
_entity_poly.pdbx_strand_id
1 'polypeptide(L)' 'MNLFASYLQKEVDDMEKNGVCLKIVGDQSKFSEELQDLIARAEKQTQHNTKITLRVAANYGGRW' A
#
# COMPACT_ATOMS: atom_id res chain seq x y z
N MET A 1 -14.27 11.97 -1.74
CA MET A 1 -13.93 10.70 -2.38
C MET A 1 -12.42 10.61 -2.60
N ASN A 2 -11.85 9.50 -2.26
CA ASN A 2 -10.41 9.35 -2.35
C ASN A 2 -10.05 8.41 -3.51
N LEU A 3 -9.58 8.99 -4.59
CA LEU A 3 -9.21 8.21 -5.77
C LEU A 3 -8.02 7.30 -5.52
N PHE A 4 -7.12 7.77 -4.66
CA PHE A 4 -5.95 6.97 -4.33
C PHE A 4 -6.34 5.68 -3.60
N ALA A 5 -7.30 5.78 -2.71
CA ALA A 5 -7.76 4.60 -1.98
C ALA A 5 -8.38 3.57 -2.92
N SER A 6 -9.18 4.03 -3.87
CA SER A 6 -9.78 3.14 -4.85
C SER A 6 -8.71 2.48 -5.72
N TYR A 7 -7.74 3.28 -6.13
CA TYR A 7 -6.66 2.78 -6.96
C TYR A 7 -5.83 1.74 -6.19
N LEU A 8 -5.52 2.05 -4.94
CA LEU A 8 -4.73 1.16 -4.11
C LEU A 8 -5.40 -0.19 -3.92
N GLN A 9 -6.70 -0.17 -3.69
CA GLN A 9 -7.44 -1.40 -3.49
C GLN A 9 -7.40 -2.29 -4.72
N LYS A 10 -7.52 -1.69 -5.88
CA LYS A 10 -7.46 -2.41 -7.13
C LYS A 10 -6.07 -3.01 -7.34
N GLU A 11 -5.03 -2.24 -7.03
CA GLU A 11 -3.67 -2.70 -7.18
C GLU A 11 -3.35 -3.85 -6.23
N VAL A 12 -3.90 -3.79 -5.03
CA VAL A 12 -3.70 -4.85 -4.05
C VAL A 12 -4.25 -6.18 -4.54
N ASP A 13 -5.40 -6.15 -5.17
CA ASP A 13 -5.97 -7.37 -5.73
C ASP A 13 -5.06 -7.97 -6.79
N ASP A 14 -4.51 -7.12 -7.64
CA ASP A 14 -3.57 -7.57 -8.67
C ASP A 14 -2.29 -8.10 -8.05
N MET A 15 -1.80 -7.43 -7.02
CA MET A 15 -0.60 -7.87 -6.33
C MET A 15 -0.79 -9.26 -5.75
N GLU A 16 -1.94 -9.49 -5.16
CA GLU A 16 -2.20 -10.80 -4.57
C GLU A 16 -2.24 -11.89 -5.62
N LYS A 17 -2.83 -11.60 -6.77
CA LYS A 17 -2.88 -12.55 -7.87
C LYS A 17 -1.49 -12.89 -8.39
N ASN A 18 -0.61 -11.90 -8.37
CA ASN A 18 0.73 -12.05 -8.94
C ASN A 18 1.78 -12.46 -7.92
N GLY A 19 1.38 -12.65 -6.67
CA GLY A 19 2.32 -13.05 -5.63
C GLY A 19 3.22 -11.93 -5.16
N VAL A 20 2.75 -10.70 -5.25
CA VAL A 20 3.51 -9.52 -4.84
C VAL A 20 3.17 -9.15 -3.41
N CYS A 21 4.18 -8.86 -2.62
CA CYS A 21 4.00 -8.40 -1.24
C CYS A 21 4.19 -6.88 -1.22
N LEU A 22 3.21 -6.16 -0.71
CA LEU A 22 3.27 -4.71 -0.64
C LEU A 22 3.87 -4.28 0.69
N LYS A 23 4.81 -3.37 0.63
CA LYS A 23 5.38 -2.74 1.82
C LYS A 23 5.46 -1.25 1.61
N ILE A 24 4.95 -0.51 2.59
CA ILE A 24 5.04 0.94 2.56
C ILE A 24 6.15 1.35 3.51
N VAL A 25 7.11 2.08 3.00
CA VAL A 25 8.23 2.55 3.80
C VAL A 25 8.13 4.06 3.93
N GLY A 26 8.67 4.59 5.03
CA GLY A 26 8.65 6.01 5.25
C GLY A 26 7.60 6.39 6.28
N ASP A 27 7.33 7.69 6.34
CA ASP A 27 6.45 8.25 7.36
C ASP A 27 5.00 8.28 6.88
N GLN A 28 4.16 7.50 7.51
CA GLN A 28 2.74 7.44 7.18
C GLN A 28 1.89 8.32 8.10
N SER A 29 2.51 9.00 9.04
CA SER A 29 1.76 9.76 10.03
C SER A 29 0.95 10.90 9.43
N LYS A 30 1.32 11.35 8.24
CA LYS A 30 0.62 12.43 7.56
C LYS A 30 -0.59 11.96 6.76
N PHE A 31 -0.75 10.67 6.63
CA PHE A 31 -1.92 10.13 5.95
C PHE A 31 -3.10 10.14 6.91
N SER A 32 -4.30 10.20 6.34
CA SER A 32 -5.50 10.10 7.16
C SER A 32 -5.57 8.72 7.79
N GLU A 33 -6.31 8.60 8.89
CA GLU A 33 -6.47 7.32 9.55
C GLU A 33 -7.08 6.29 8.61
N GLU A 34 -8.01 6.74 7.80
CA GLU A 34 -8.66 5.89 6.81
C GLU A 34 -7.65 5.31 5.85
N LEU A 35 -6.75 6.15 5.36
CA LEU A 35 -5.73 5.71 4.42
C LEU A 35 -4.71 4.80 5.10
N GLN A 36 -4.33 5.12 6.32
CA GLN A 36 -3.41 4.28 7.06
C GLN A 36 -3.99 2.89 7.30
N ASP A 37 -5.26 2.84 7.62
CA ASP A 37 -5.94 1.56 7.81
C ASP A 37 -5.98 0.76 6.52
N LEU A 38 -6.25 1.43 5.42
CA LEU A 38 -6.28 0.77 4.12
C LEU A 38 -4.91 0.21 3.75
N ILE A 39 -3.87 0.98 4.01
CA ILE A 39 -2.50 0.53 3.76
C ILE A 39 -2.17 -0.68 4.62
N ALA A 40 -2.54 -0.64 5.89
CA ALA A 40 -2.27 -1.75 6.78
C ALA A 40 -2.96 -3.02 6.30
N ARG A 41 -4.19 -2.90 5.84
CA ARG A 41 -4.92 -4.04 5.30
C ARG A 41 -4.26 -4.57 4.03
N ALA A 42 -3.81 -3.66 3.18
CA ALA A 42 -3.14 -4.05 1.94
C ALA A 42 -1.87 -4.81 2.24
N GLU A 43 -1.08 -4.33 3.18
CA GLU A 43 0.15 -5.00 3.58
C GLU A 43 -0.16 -6.38 4.16
N LYS A 44 -1.16 -6.46 5.01
CA LYS A 44 -1.53 -7.72 5.63
C LYS A 44 -2.06 -8.71 4.60
N GLN A 45 -2.84 -8.24 3.67
CA GLN A 45 -3.41 -9.09 2.64
C GLN A 45 -2.34 -9.71 1.75
N THR A 46 -1.28 -8.97 1.49
CA THR A 46 -0.23 -9.42 0.58
C THR A 46 1.00 -9.95 1.29
N GLN A 47 1.02 -9.96 2.63
CA GLN A 47 2.22 -10.33 3.37
C GLN A 47 2.64 -11.78 3.16
N HIS A 48 1.71 -12.64 2.83
CA HIS A 48 2.01 -14.06 2.60
C HIS A 48 2.64 -14.30 1.23
N ASN A 49 2.62 -13.32 0.36
CA ASN A 49 3.22 -13.44 -0.95
C ASN A 49 4.73 -13.24 -0.83
N THR A 50 5.50 -14.09 -1.48
CA THR A 50 6.95 -14.04 -1.35
C THR A 50 7.69 -13.96 -2.68
N LYS A 51 6.97 -13.94 -3.77
CA LYS A 51 7.60 -13.86 -5.08
C LYS A 51 8.33 -12.55 -5.29
N ILE A 52 7.64 -11.46 -5.06
CA ILE A 52 8.17 -10.12 -5.26
C ILE A 52 7.73 -9.25 -4.11
N THR A 53 8.63 -8.42 -3.62
CA THR A 53 8.29 -7.43 -2.59
C THR A 53 8.33 -6.06 -3.23
N LEU A 54 7.19 -5.40 -3.27
CA LEU A 54 7.09 -4.04 -3.78
C LEU A 54 7.16 -3.07 -2.61
N ARG A 55 8.18 -2.24 -2.60
CA ARG A 55 8.33 -1.22 -1.56
C ARG A 55 7.98 0.13 -2.14
N VAL A 56 7.05 0.80 -1.48
CA VAL A 56 6.59 2.11 -1.92
C VAL A 56 7.00 3.12 -0.88
N ALA A 57 7.73 4.15 -1.29
CA ALA A 57 8.16 5.19 -0.38
C ALA A 57 7.02 6.17 -0.13
N ALA A 58 6.72 6.38 1.15
CA ALA A 58 5.70 7.31 1.55
C ALA A 58 6.34 8.60 2.01
N ASN A 59 5.69 9.71 1.72
CA ASN A 59 6.09 11.01 2.23
C ASN A 59 7.54 11.40 1.93
N TYR A 60 8.02 11.06 0.76
CA TYR A 60 9.36 11.47 0.40
C TYR A 60 9.33 12.92 -0.09
N GLY A 61 9.83 13.82 0.73
CA GLY A 61 9.87 15.23 0.40
C GLY A 61 8.51 15.91 0.34
N GLY A 62 7.47 15.24 0.80
CA GLY A 62 6.14 15.83 0.81
C GLY A 62 5.55 16.07 -0.56
N ARG A 63 6.03 15.38 -1.55
CA ARG A 63 5.57 15.56 -2.92
C ARG A 63 5.12 14.26 -3.54
N TRP A 64 4.18 14.43 -4.41
CA TRP A 64 3.65 13.30 -5.17
C TRP A 64 3.66 13.62 -6.64
#